data_ce803eafed571350505ff22eb592d7e1
#
_entry.id   ce803eafed571350505ff22eb592d7e1
#
_cell.length_a   1.000
_cell.length_b   1.000
_cell.length_c   1.000
_cell.angle_alpha   90.00
_cell.angle_beta   90.00
_cell.angle_gamma   90.00
#
_symmetry.space_group_name_H-M   'P 1'
#
loop_
_entity.id
_entity.type
_entity.pdbx_description
1 polymer ?
#
loop_
_entity_poly.entity_id
_entity_poly.type
_entity_poly.pdbx_seq_one_letter_code
_entity_poly.pdbx_strand_id
1 'polypeptide(L)'
;KDDADRVGLVTSADTYVMEKECTQGEFDYYTFEVRLGAEPFRYCFEVQSGTEKYYYGRCGISREILEYYNFVVVPGFSTPDWAKGAVMYQIFTDRFYNGDKSNDVETNEYYYIGDYSQRVTNWDKYPANMGVREFYGGDLQGVMDKLDYLQELGVEVVCFNPLFVSPSNHKYDIQDY
;
A
#
# COMPACT_ATOMS: atom_id res chain seq x y z
N LYS A 1 -29.10 5.96 10.99
CA LYS A 1 -30.04 5.30 11.88
C LYS A 1 -31.44 5.31 11.30
N ASP A 2 -32.10 4.14 11.25
CA ASP A 2 -33.45 3.94 10.71
C ASP A 2 -33.63 4.43 9.25
N ASP A 3 -32.57 4.31 8.44
CA ASP A 3 -32.51 4.71 7.04
C ASP A 3 -32.42 3.53 6.06
N ALA A 4 -32.31 2.31 6.60
CA ALA A 4 -32.34 1.06 5.85
C ALA A 4 -33.53 0.21 6.27
N ASP A 5 -34.38 -0.19 5.32
CA ASP A 5 -35.49 -1.12 5.55
C ASP A 5 -34.98 -2.57 5.60
N ARG A 6 -33.93 -2.85 4.86
CA ARG A 6 -33.31 -4.18 4.78
C ARG A 6 -31.82 -4.05 4.48
N VAL A 7 -31.03 -4.86 5.17
CA VAL A 7 -29.62 -5.07 4.85
C VAL A 7 -29.40 -6.54 4.53
N GLY A 8 -28.65 -6.82 3.48
CA GLY A 8 -28.34 -8.18 3.02
C GLY A 8 -26.88 -8.40 2.77
N LEU A 9 -26.40 -9.61 2.99
CA LEU A 9 -25.10 -10.09 2.57
C LEU A 9 -25.29 -10.86 1.27
N VAL A 10 -24.68 -10.34 0.20
CA VAL A 10 -24.80 -10.87 -1.17
C VAL A 10 -23.59 -11.70 -1.53
N THR A 11 -23.82 -12.92 -1.99
CA THR A 11 -22.77 -13.82 -2.51
C THR A 11 -23.09 -14.20 -3.96
N SER A 12 -22.25 -14.98 -4.58
CA SER A 12 -22.53 -15.53 -5.93
C SER A 12 -23.70 -16.54 -5.94
N ALA A 13 -24.05 -17.10 -4.77
CA ALA A 13 -25.09 -18.13 -4.65
C ALA A 13 -26.44 -17.54 -4.21
N ASP A 14 -26.44 -16.61 -3.27
CA ASP A 14 -27.67 -16.09 -2.66
C ASP A 14 -27.46 -14.73 -1.98
N THR A 15 -28.58 -14.12 -1.57
CA THR A 15 -28.61 -12.92 -0.73
C THR A 15 -29.24 -13.26 0.62
N TYR A 16 -28.46 -13.19 1.67
CA TYR A 16 -28.88 -13.50 3.04
C TYR A 16 -29.28 -12.21 3.77
N VAL A 17 -30.46 -12.23 4.40
CA VAL A 17 -30.90 -11.08 5.19
C VAL A 17 -30.08 -11.00 6.48
N MET A 18 -29.54 -9.83 6.76
CA MET A 18 -28.81 -9.56 8.00
C MET A 18 -29.77 -9.10 9.09
N GLU A 19 -29.49 -9.50 10.33
CA GLU A 19 -30.28 -9.09 11.50
C GLU A 19 -29.72 -7.80 12.09
N LYS A 20 -30.61 -6.87 12.45
CA LYS A 20 -30.21 -5.66 13.20
C LYS A 20 -29.90 -6.08 14.63
N GLU A 21 -28.64 -6.04 15.00
CA GLU A 21 -28.15 -6.41 16.32
C GLU A 21 -28.40 -5.31 17.36
N CYS A 22 -28.03 -4.07 17.03
CA CYS A 22 -28.20 -2.94 17.93
C CYS A 22 -28.18 -1.61 17.19
N THR A 23 -28.54 -0.54 17.91
CA THR A 23 -28.30 0.84 17.53
C THR A 23 -27.37 1.48 18.55
N GLN A 24 -26.29 2.11 18.09
CA GLN A 24 -25.36 2.82 18.94
C GLN A 24 -25.09 4.22 18.38
N GLY A 25 -25.55 5.24 19.07
CA GLY A 25 -25.51 6.62 18.59
C GLY A 25 -26.34 6.80 17.32
N GLU A 26 -25.70 7.26 16.25
CA GLU A 26 -26.32 7.49 14.93
C GLU A 26 -26.24 6.28 14.01
N PHE A 27 -25.71 5.14 14.46
CA PHE A 27 -25.46 3.97 13.64
C PHE A 27 -26.32 2.77 14.04
N ASP A 28 -26.83 2.06 13.03
CA ASP A 28 -27.45 0.74 13.17
C ASP A 28 -26.43 -0.33 12.77
N TYR A 29 -26.29 -1.35 13.60
CA TYR A 29 -25.37 -2.46 13.39
C TYR A 29 -26.17 -3.69 12.96
N TYR A 30 -25.71 -4.34 11.87
CA TYR A 30 -26.32 -5.52 11.32
C TYR A 30 -25.32 -6.66 11.32
N THR A 31 -25.77 -7.87 11.65
CA THR A 31 -24.94 -9.07 11.72
C THR A 31 -25.52 -10.20 10.89
N PHE A 32 -24.65 -11.06 10.43
CA PHE A 32 -24.97 -12.33 9.81
C PHE A 32 -23.85 -13.32 10.10
N GLU A 33 -24.20 -14.49 10.63
CA GLU A 33 -23.25 -15.54 10.91
C GLU A 33 -23.16 -16.51 9.73
N VAL A 34 -21.96 -16.73 9.21
CA VAL A 34 -21.69 -17.65 8.12
C VAL A 34 -20.61 -18.65 8.49
N ARG A 35 -20.82 -19.93 8.19
CA ARG A 35 -19.78 -20.97 8.30
C ARG A 35 -19.03 -21.04 6.99
N LEU A 36 -17.73 -20.73 7.03
CA LEU A 36 -16.86 -20.77 5.87
C LEU A 36 -16.33 -22.20 5.63
N GLY A 37 -16.22 -22.58 4.36
CA GLY A 37 -15.49 -23.75 3.90
C GLY A 37 -13.99 -23.47 3.76
N ALA A 38 -13.29 -24.22 2.91
CA ALA A 38 -11.87 -24.01 2.61
C ALA A 38 -11.64 -22.95 1.52
N GLU A 39 -12.64 -22.67 0.71
CA GLU A 39 -12.53 -21.75 -0.44
C GLU A 39 -12.72 -20.28 -0.03
N PRO A 40 -12.11 -19.33 -0.77
CA PRO A 40 -12.30 -17.92 -0.53
C PRO A 40 -13.78 -17.52 -0.61
N PHE A 41 -14.28 -16.87 0.43
CA PHE A 41 -15.64 -16.38 0.52
C PHE A 41 -15.71 -14.93 0.03
N ARG A 42 -16.51 -14.72 -1.04
CA ARG A 42 -16.67 -13.41 -1.68
C ARG A 42 -18.05 -12.87 -1.43
N TYR A 43 -18.16 -11.60 -1.02
CA TYR A 43 -19.45 -10.98 -0.71
C TYR A 43 -19.40 -9.46 -0.88
N CYS A 44 -20.59 -8.87 -1.01
CA CYS A 44 -20.84 -7.45 -0.80
C CYS A 44 -22.10 -7.29 0.06
N PHE A 45 -22.39 -6.07 0.46
CA PHE A 45 -23.63 -5.79 1.18
C PHE A 45 -24.65 -5.16 0.25
N GLU A 46 -25.92 -5.53 0.41
CA GLU A 46 -27.08 -4.87 -0.17
C GLU A 46 -27.77 -4.04 0.91
N VAL A 47 -28.06 -2.78 0.64
CA VAL A 47 -28.86 -1.92 1.51
C VAL A 47 -30.07 -1.45 0.72
N GLN A 48 -31.26 -1.69 1.24
CA GLN A 48 -32.51 -1.22 0.66
C GLN A 48 -33.13 -0.14 1.55
N SER A 49 -33.51 0.97 0.93
CA SER A 49 -34.24 2.06 1.57
C SER A 49 -35.38 2.49 0.63
N GLY A 50 -36.63 2.24 1.04
CA GLY A 50 -37.82 2.39 0.19
C GLY A 50 -37.72 1.52 -1.06
N THR A 51 -37.79 2.14 -2.23
CA THR A 51 -37.65 1.48 -3.53
C THR A 51 -36.20 1.43 -4.03
N GLU A 52 -35.28 2.05 -3.32
CA GLU A 52 -33.89 2.18 -3.74
C GLU A 52 -33.04 1.04 -3.17
N LYS A 53 -32.13 0.52 -4.02
CA LYS A 53 -31.14 -0.47 -3.64
C LYS A 53 -29.75 0.04 -3.90
N TYR A 54 -28.86 -0.22 -2.96
CA TYR A 54 -27.45 0.10 -3.02
C TYR A 54 -26.62 -1.13 -2.67
N TYR A 55 -25.45 -1.23 -3.27
CA TYR A 55 -24.48 -2.28 -2.96
C TYR A 55 -23.20 -1.64 -2.43
N TYR A 56 -22.65 -2.24 -1.39
CA TYR A 56 -21.41 -1.78 -0.78
C TYR A 56 -20.34 -2.86 -0.87
N GLY A 57 -19.28 -2.56 -1.59
CA GLY A 57 -18.08 -3.39 -1.77
C GLY A 57 -16.81 -2.61 -1.45
N ARG A 58 -15.65 -3.16 -1.82
CA ARG A 58 -14.34 -2.52 -1.59
C ARG A 58 -14.16 -1.17 -2.30
N CYS A 59 -14.88 -0.90 -3.36
CA CYS A 59 -14.86 0.39 -4.06
C CYS A 59 -15.84 1.43 -3.48
N GLY A 60 -16.58 1.08 -2.41
CA GLY A 60 -17.62 1.92 -1.84
C GLY A 60 -19.02 1.56 -2.33
N ILE A 61 -19.91 2.55 -2.39
CA ILE A 61 -21.32 2.38 -2.74
C ILE A 61 -21.52 2.41 -4.26
N SER A 62 -22.36 1.51 -4.78
CA SER A 62 -22.78 1.43 -6.19
C SER A 62 -24.27 1.15 -6.32
N ARG A 63 -24.84 1.31 -7.53
CA ARG A 63 -26.22 0.94 -7.87
C ARG A 63 -26.34 -0.49 -8.41
N GLU A 64 -25.22 -1.15 -8.64
CA GLU A 64 -25.14 -2.51 -9.20
C GLU A 64 -24.03 -3.30 -8.51
N ILE A 65 -24.14 -4.64 -8.60
CA ILE A 65 -23.12 -5.53 -8.02
C ILE A 65 -21.89 -5.49 -8.89
N LEU A 66 -20.77 -5.07 -8.30
CA LEU A 66 -19.46 -5.03 -8.93
C LEU A 66 -18.59 -6.17 -8.38
N GLU A 67 -18.73 -7.39 -8.93
CA GLU A 67 -18.11 -8.62 -8.41
C GLU A 67 -16.60 -8.52 -8.18
N TYR A 68 -15.88 -7.81 -9.05
CA TYR A 68 -14.43 -7.57 -8.89
C TYR A 68 -14.10 -6.84 -7.58
N TYR A 69 -15.02 -6.03 -7.10
CA TYR A 69 -14.87 -5.25 -5.86
C TYR A 69 -15.55 -5.88 -4.65
N ASN A 70 -15.96 -7.14 -4.73
CA ASN A 70 -16.46 -7.85 -3.55
C ASN A 70 -15.40 -7.93 -2.46
N PHE A 71 -15.84 -7.90 -1.21
CA PHE A 71 -15.00 -8.29 -0.08
C PHE A 71 -14.65 -9.77 -0.20
N VAL A 72 -13.47 -10.13 0.32
CA VAL A 72 -12.98 -11.51 0.27
C VAL A 72 -12.47 -11.90 1.65
N VAL A 73 -12.99 -13.01 2.18
CA VAL A 73 -12.42 -13.70 3.34
C VAL A 73 -11.75 -14.97 2.83
N VAL A 74 -10.47 -15.13 3.18
CA VAL A 74 -9.71 -16.33 2.87
C VAL A 74 -9.61 -17.16 4.13
N PRO A 75 -10.33 -18.30 4.22
CA PRO A 75 -10.28 -19.17 5.39
C PRO A 75 -8.86 -19.67 5.64
N GLY A 76 -8.45 -19.72 6.90
CA GLY A 76 -7.12 -20.16 7.29
C GLY A 76 -5.98 -19.16 7.00
N PHE A 77 -6.29 -17.99 6.42
CA PHE A 77 -5.29 -16.94 6.29
C PHE A 77 -4.87 -16.41 7.67
N SER A 78 -3.58 -16.36 7.90
CA SER A 78 -3.02 -15.72 9.08
C SER A 78 -1.80 -14.88 8.71
N THR A 79 -1.71 -13.69 9.24
CA THR A 79 -0.49 -12.87 9.14
C THR A 79 0.59 -13.49 10.04
N PRO A 80 1.81 -13.68 9.54
CA PRO A 80 2.93 -14.13 10.37
C PRO A 80 3.08 -13.26 11.63
N ASP A 81 3.40 -13.87 12.75
CA ASP A 81 3.43 -13.14 14.03
C ASP A 81 4.50 -12.04 14.06
N TRP A 82 5.63 -12.24 13.38
CA TRP A 82 6.66 -11.21 13.25
C TRP A 82 6.20 -9.94 12.53
N ALA A 83 5.20 -10.04 11.64
CA ALA A 83 4.67 -8.89 10.89
C ALA A 83 3.62 -8.09 11.66
N LYS A 84 3.05 -8.68 12.74
CA LYS A 84 2.01 -8.03 13.54
C LYS A 84 2.61 -6.97 14.45
N GLY A 85 2.36 -5.71 14.10
CA GLY A 85 2.88 -4.55 14.85
C GLY A 85 4.32 -4.18 14.53
N ALA A 86 4.95 -4.82 13.53
CA ALA A 86 6.31 -4.52 13.12
C ALA A 86 6.43 -3.08 12.59
N VAL A 87 7.50 -2.40 12.99
CA VAL A 87 7.87 -1.09 12.47
C VAL A 87 8.60 -1.26 11.16
N MET A 88 7.97 -0.82 10.06
CA MET A 88 8.54 -0.88 8.72
C MET A 88 9.12 0.48 8.32
N TYR A 89 10.36 0.49 7.84
CA TYR A 89 11.04 1.66 7.32
C TYR A 89 11.32 1.49 5.83
N GLN A 90 10.73 2.36 4.99
CA GLN A 90 11.01 2.39 3.57
C GLN A 90 12.20 3.30 3.29
N ILE A 91 13.22 2.77 2.60
CA ILE A 91 14.43 3.49 2.25
C ILE A 91 14.40 3.92 0.79
N PHE A 92 14.46 5.23 0.55
CA PHE A 92 14.84 5.80 -0.73
C PHE A 92 16.37 5.85 -0.78
N THR A 93 16.99 4.82 -1.36
CA THR A 93 18.41 4.52 -1.18
C THR A 93 19.31 5.67 -1.60
N ASP A 94 19.11 6.27 -2.78
CA ASP A 94 19.89 7.42 -3.26
C ASP A 94 19.93 8.60 -2.26
N ARG A 95 18.90 8.72 -1.42
CA ARG A 95 18.75 9.83 -0.46
C ARG A 95 18.91 9.43 0.99
N PHE A 96 19.47 8.26 1.29
CA PHE A 96 19.60 7.76 2.65
C PHE A 96 20.99 8.02 3.25
N TYR A 97 22.03 7.42 2.70
CA TYR A 97 23.43 7.64 3.09
C TYR A 97 24.38 7.09 2.02
N ASN A 98 25.41 7.84 1.68
CA ASN A 98 26.45 7.45 0.73
C ASN A 98 27.60 6.76 1.48
N GLY A 99 27.71 5.45 1.37
CA GLY A 99 28.73 4.62 2.01
C GLY A 99 29.93 4.36 1.10
N ASP A 100 29.72 4.26 -0.21
CA ASP A 100 30.77 4.00 -1.20
C ASP A 100 30.69 5.00 -2.37
N LYS A 101 31.52 6.02 -2.33
CA LYS A 101 31.57 7.07 -3.35
C LYS A 101 32.06 6.58 -4.72
N SER A 102 32.59 5.37 -4.82
CA SER A 102 33.09 4.83 -6.09
C SER A 102 31.97 4.39 -7.02
N ASN A 103 30.75 4.21 -6.50
CA ASN A 103 29.57 3.83 -7.26
C ASN A 103 28.60 4.99 -7.54
N ASP A 104 28.97 6.23 -7.18
CA ASP A 104 28.14 7.41 -7.42
C ASP A 104 27.87 7.63 -8.91
N VAL A 105 26.60 7.94 -9.22
CA VAL A 105 26.23 8.37 -10.57
C VAL A 105 26.83 9.75 -10.87
N GLU A 106 27.53 9.84 -11.98
CA GLU A 106 28.22 11.09 -12.37
C GLU A 106 27.29 12.05 -13.13
N THR A 107 27.67 13.31 -13.15
CA THR A 107 26.97 14.31 -13.96
C THR A 107 27.10 13.96 -15.44
N ASN A 108 25.97 13.99 -16.18
CA ASN A 108 25.84 13.62 -17.60
C ASN A 108 25.97 12.11 -17.89
N GLU A 109 25.92 11.23 -16.90
CA GLU A 109 25.99 9.77 -17.10
C GLU A 109 24.72 9.23 -17.76
N TYR A 110 23.56 9.69 -17.31
CA TYR A 110 22.26 9.28 -17.86
C TYR A 110 21.50 10.45 -18.47
N TYR A 111 20.75 10.18 -19.55
CA TYR A 111 19.78 11.12 -20.13
C TYR A 111 18.36 10.67 -19.77
N TYR A 112 17.58 11.55 -19.13
CA TYR A 112 16.23 11.22 -18.67
C TYR A 112 15.30 12.44 -18.69
N ILE A 113 14.13 12.28 -19.32
CA ILE A 113 13.08 13.33 -19.40
C ILE A 113 13.67 14.69 -19.85
N GLY A 114 14.35 14.69 -20.99
CA GLY A 114 14.78 15.90 -21.67
C GLY A 114 16.08 16.54 -21.16
N ASP A 115 16.78 15.92 -20.18
CA ASP A 115 18.05 16.45 -19.67
C ASP A 115 18.92 15.34 -19.04
N TYR A 116 20.12 15.67 -18.62
CA TYR A 116 21.11 14.75 -18.08
C TYR A 116 21.08 14.66 -16.55
N SER A 117 21.58 13.51 -16.04
CA SER A 117 21.82 13.29 -14.62
C SER A 117 22.77 14.33 -14.04
N GLN A 118 22.57 14.65 -12.76
CA GLN A 118 23.41 15.59 -12.01
C GLN A 118 23.82 14.94 -10.68
N ARG A 119 25.12 14.83 -10.44
CA ARG A 119 25.65 14.45 -9.14
C ARG A 119 25.50 15.58 -8.15
N VAL A 120 24.89 15.31 -7.00
CA VAL A 120 24.72 16.27 -5.90
C VAL A 120 25.73 15.94 -4.80
N THR A 121 26.65 16.85 -4.55
CA THR A 121 27.68 16.71 -3.51
C THR A 121 27.30 17.37 -2.19
N ASN A 122 26.41 18.34 -2.23
CA ASN A 122 25.89 19.01 -1.03
C ASN A 122 24.53 18.39 -0.62
N TRP A 123 24.54 17.57 0.40
CA TRP A 123 23.35 16.88 0.90
C TRP A 123 22.34 17.82 1.57
N ASP A 124 22.74 19.04 1.96
CA ASP A 124 21.84 20.07 2.51
C ASP A 124 21.08 20.83 1.41
N LYS A 125 21.40 20.57 0.13
CA LYS A 125 20.69 21.17 -0.99
C LYS A 125 19.26 20.63 -1.09
N TYR A 126 18.28 21.53 -1.20
CA TYR A 126 16.92 21.12 -1.54
C TYR A 126 16.86 20.58 -2.98
N PRO A 127 16.08 19.50 -3.22
CA PRO A 127 15.87 18.97 -4.57
C PRO A 127 15.26 20.02 -5.51
N ALA A 128 15.73 20.02 -6.78
CA ALA A 128 15.11 20.85 -7.83
C ALA A 128 13.69 20.36 -8.19
N ASN A 129 12.94 21.15 -8.96
CA ASN A 129 11.60 20.80 -9.44
C ASN A 129 11.58 19.49 -10.25
N MET A 130 12.67 19.18 -10.98
CA MET A 130 12.89 17.91 -11.68
C MET A 130 13.99 17.10 -10.99
N GLY A 131 13.92 17.00 -9.67
CA GLY A 131 14.90 16.35 -8.81
C GLY A 131 15.07 14.84 -9.04
N VAL A 132 14.30 14.23 -9.94
CA VAL A 132 14.46 12.82 -10.35
C VAL A 132 15.79 12.53 -11.04
N ARG A 133 16.47 13.56 -11.58
CA ARG A 133 17.79 13.46 -12.21
C ARG A 133 18.95 13.80 -11.27
N GLU A 134 18.66 14.25 -10.05
CA GLU A 134 19.65 14.60 -9.05
C GLU A 134 20.00 13.38 -8.19
N PHE A 135 21.22 12.87 -8.36
CA PHE A 135 21.73 11.72 -7.62
C PHE A 135 22.59 12.20 -6.44
N TYR A 136 22.21 11.77 -5.24
CA TYR A 136 22.91 12.07 -3.99
C TYR A 136 23.92 10.99 -3.62
N GLY A 137 23.88 9.84 -4.31
CA GLY A 137 24.85 8.78 -4.17
C GLY A 137 24.62 7.84 -2.97
N GLY A 138 23.44 7.89 -2.35
CA GLY A 138 23.10 6.90 -1.34
C GLY A 138 23.05 5.49 -1.92
N ASP A 139 23.58 4.50 -1.19
CA ASP A 139 23.81 3.13 -1.65
C ASP A 139 23.55 2.08 -0.56
N LEU A 140 23.70 0.81 -0.90
CA LEU A 140 23.54 -0.29 0.05
C LEU A 140 24.64 -0.33 1.12
N GLN A 141 25.86 0.10 0.79
CA GLN A 141 26.92 0.24 1.78
C GLN A 141 26.51 1.27 2.84
N GLY A 142 25.94 2.39 2.40
CA GLY A 142 25.40 3.42 3.29
C GLY A 142 24.28 2.91 4.19
N VAL A 143 23.41 2.03 3.68
CA VAL A 143 22.40 1.37 4.52
C VAL A 143 23.05 0.48 5.56
N MET A 144 24.05 -0.31 5.18
CA MET A 144 24.80 -1.15 6.13
C MET A 144 25.48 -0.31 7.22
N ASP A 145 26.08 0.80 6.87
CA ASP A 145 26.73 1.73 7.81
C ASP A 145 25.73 2.39 8.78
N LYS A 146 24.43 2.33 8.47
CA LYS A 146 23.34 2.91 9.28
C LYS A 146 22.44 1.88 9.93
N LEU A 147 22.82 0.61 9.96
CA LEU A 147 21.99 -0.45 10.60
C LEU A 147 21.78 -0.18 12.09
N ASP A 148 22.80 0.30 12.81
CA ASP A 148 22.68 0.62 14.24
C ASP A 148 21.64 1.74 14.47
N TYR A 149 21.64 2.77 13.61
CA TYR A 149 20.63 3.82 13.64
C TYR A 149 19.21 3.27 13.43
N LEU A 150 19.03 2.38 12.45
CA LEU A 150 17.72 1.75 12.18
C LEU A 150 17.28 0.87 13.36
N GLN A 151 18.21 0.16 13.98
CA GLN A 151 17.96 -0.66 15.16
C GLN A 151 17.56 0.19 16.38
N GLU A 152 18.27 1.28 16.65
CA GLU A 152 17.94 2.22 17.72
C GLU A 152 16.58 2.88 17.53
N LEU A 153 16.17 3.11 16.26
CA LEU A 153 14.84 3.60 15.90
C LEU A 153 13.74 2.55 16.10
N GLY A 154 14.09 1.30 16.35
CA GLY A 154 13.15 0.19 16.54
C GLY A 154 12.60 -0.38 15.23
N VAL A 155 13.34 -0.22 14.12
CA VAL A 155 12.94 -0.78 12.83
C VAL A 155 13.13 -2.28 12.83
N GLU A 156 12.09 -3.02 12.45
CA GLU A 156 12.09 -4.49 12.37
C GLU A 156 12.04 -4.98 10.91
N VAL A 157 11.53 -4.15 10.00
CA VAL A 157 11.41 -4.47 8.58
C VAL A 157 11.92 -3.30 7.74
N VAL A 158 12.88 -3.58 6.85
CA VAL A 158 13.39 -2.61 5.87
C VAL A 158 12.81 -2.94 4.51
N CYS A 159 12.24 -1.94 3.85
CA CYS A 159 11.75 -2.01 2.48
C CYS A 159 12.50 -0.99 1.63
N PHE A 160 13.06 -1.44 0.51
CA PHE A 160 13.78 -0.55 -0.40
C PHE A 160 12.90 -0.07 -1.55
N ASN A 161 13.08 1.18 -1.97
CA ASN A 161 12.80 1.57 -3.34
C ASN A 161 13.66 0.71 -4.28
N PRO A 162 13.33 0.59 -5.58
CA PRO A 162 14.15 -0.17 -6.52
C PRO A 162 15.64 0.22 -6.45
N LEU A 163 16.54 -0.77 -6.62
CA LEU A 163 17.98 -0.63 -6.40
C LEU A 163 18.81 -0.69 -7.68
N PHE A 164 18.22 -1.18 -8.75
CA PHE A 164 18.91 -1.53 -9.98
C PHE A 164 19.27 -0.32 -10.85
N VAL A 165 19.97 -0.56 -11.96
CA VAL A 165 20.41 0.50 -12.88
C VAL A 165 19.20 1.24 -13.45
N SER A 166 19.20 2.55 -13.34
CA SER A 166 18.10 3.40 -13.77
C SER A 166 18.58 4.83 -14.05
N PRO A 167 18.01 5.52 -15.04
CA PRO A 167 18.33 6.89 -15.34
C PRO A 167 17.73 7.90 -14.36
N SER A 168 16.87 7.43 -13.44
CA SER A 168 16.28 8.24 -12.37
C SER A 168 16.76 7.81 -10.99
N ASN A 169 16.84 8.73 -10.06
CA ASN A 169 17.28 8.46 -8.68
C ASN A 169 16.30 7.57 -7.89
N HIS A 170 15.00 7.59 -8.22
CA HIS A 170 14.00 6.73 -7.58
C HIS A 170 14.01 5.29 -8.10
N LYS A 171 14.64 5.02 -9.23
CA LYS A 171 14.92 3.71 -9.82
C LYS A 171 13.70 2.82 -10.11
N TYR A 172 12.48 3.41 -10.25
CA TYR A 172 11.27 2.65 -10.69
C TYR A 172 11.27 2.34 -12.18
N ASP A 173 12.09 3.01 -12.97
CA ASP A 173 12.31 2.84 -14.41
C ASP A 173 13.61 2.05 -14.66
N ILE A 174 13.64 0.82 -14.17
CA ILE A 174 14.77 -0.10 -14.23
C ILE A 174 15.17 -0.35 -15.69
N GLN A 175 16.45 -0.18 -16.00
CA GLN A 175 17.04 -0.49 -17.29
C GLN A 175 17.81 -1.81 -17.27
N ASP A 176 18.42 -2.17 -16.14
CA ASP A 176 19.20 -3.39 -15.97
C ASP A 176 19.18 -3.84 -14.50
N TYR A 177 19.43 -5.15 -14.25
CA TYR A 177 19.42 -5.79 -12.92
C TYR A 177 20.81 -6.11 -12.41
#